data_9f7446c0ce3ee49c4066108be4b6e37c
#
_entry.id   9f7446c0ce3ee49c4066108be4b6e37c
#
_cell.length_a   1.000
_cell.length_b   1.000
_cell.length_c   1.000
_cell.angle_alpha   90.00
_cell.angle_beta   90.00
_cell.angle_gamma   90.00
#
_symmetry.space_group_name_H-M   'P 1'
#
loop_
_entity.id
_entity.type
_entity.pdbx_description
1 polymer ?
#
loop_
_entity_poly.entity_id
_entity_poly.type
_entity_poly.pdbx_seq_one_letter_code
_entity_poly.pdbx_strand_id
1 'polypeptide(L)'
;MRYPKYLPEQGTIGFVAPSFGCAIEPYHTAFLNAQKKFTALGYSLDLGPNCYADKGIGISNTPEACGRELTEYYCSNKNDVLISCGGGELMCETMDYVDFEQIKAAEPKWYMGFSDNTNMTFLLATLCDTASIYGPCAAAFGMEPWHESLTDAYELLCGKKDSVCGYEQWEKESLKDEEHPLLPYNVTEPRKMRIFVPQNENSGGEHGRLIELPAAQGTTLELEGRLLGGCIDCLVNLLGTKYDKTVEFAERYKEDGIIWYMEACDLNMMGIRRAVWQMKRAGWFSHVKGFLVGRPAQFGQEWIGLDQYHAVCDLLEELQVPILMDLDIGHLAPMMPLVSGGYAKVAVTGNDIRINYLEL
;
A
#
# COMPACT_ATOMS: atom_id res chain seq x y z
N MET A 1 5.58 -12.50 13.11
CA MET A 1 5.44 -11.05 12.73
C MET A 1 5.51 -10.21 13.99
N ARG A 2 6.31 -9.14 13.97
CA ARG A 2 6.37 -8.16 15.06
C ARG A 2 5.38 -7.04 14.75
N TYR A 3 4.50 -6.74 15.71
CA TYR A 3 3.55 -5.63 15.59
C TYR A 3 4.05 -4.45 16.41
N PRO A 4 4.17 -3.25 15.81
CA PRO A 4 4.56 -2.04 16.53
C PRO A 4 3.51 -1.60 17.55
N LYS A 5 3.95 -0.80 18.54
CA LYS A 5 3.02 -0.12 19.44
C LYS A 5 2.27 0.99 18.70
N TYR A 6 1.00 1.17 19.03
CA TYR A 6 0.20 2.24 18.47
C TYR A 6 0.69 3.63 18.88
N LEU A 7 0.35 4.64 18.08
CA LEU A 7 0.59 6.03 18.42
C LEU A 7 -0.18 6.39 19.70
N PRO A 8 0.49 6.69 20.82
CA PRO A 8 -0.17 7.03 22.05
C PRO A 8 -0.80 8.44 22.00
N GLU A 9 -1.79 8.72 22.84
CA GLU A 9 -2.28 10.08 23.01
C GLU A 9 -1.14 11.02 23.44
N GLN A 10 -1.06 12.19 22.82
CA GLN A 10 0.03 13.16 22.99
C GLN A 10 1.43 12.63 22.65
N GLY A 11 1.50 11.54 21.88
CA GLY A 11 2.75 10.99 21.37
C GLY A 11 3.47 11.89 20.37
N THR A 12 4.55 11.39 19.80
CA THR A 12 5.35 12.11 18.81
C THR A 12 5.27 11.39 17.46
N ILE A 13 4.84 12.12 16.43
CA ILE A 13 4.85 11.64 15.05
C ILE A 13 6.15 12.07 14.40
N GLY A 14 6.94 11.09 13.94
CA GLY A 14 8.10 11.32 13.11
C GLY A 14 7.73 11.42 11.64
N PHE A 15 8.34 12.37 10.93
CA PHE A 15 8.20 12.49 9.48
C PHE A 15 9.56 12.30 8.82
N VAL A 16 9.58 11.52 7.76
CA VAL A 16 10.79 11.22 6.99
C VAL A 16 10.50 11.35 5.49
N ALA A 17 11.51 11.62 4.70
CA ALA A 17 11.37 11.73 3.26
C ALA A 17 12.38 10.83 2.51
N PRO A 18 12.23 9.50 2.60
CA PRO A 18 13.13 8.56 1.94
C PRO A 18 12.90 8.51 0.42
N SER A 19 11.75 9.01 -0.03
CA SER A 19 11.39 9.30 -1.41
C SER A 19 11.19 10.81 -1.56
N PHE A 20 10.12 11.34 -2.21
CA PHE A 20 9.96 12.80 -2.30
C PHE A 20 9.74 13.45 -0.95
N GLY A 21 10.34 14.66 -0.80
CA GLY A 21 10.01 15.60 0.25
C GLY A 21 8.82 16.49 -0.15
N CYS A 22 8.45 17.38 0.75
CA CYS A 22 7.38 18.36 0.54
C CYS A 22 7.95 19.76 0.28
N ALA A 23 8.91 19.86 -0.64
CA ALA A 23 9.59 21.13 -0.97
C ALA A 23 8.78 22.00 -1.93
N ILE A 24 7.96 21.39 -2.80
CA ILE A 24 7.22 22.05 -3.87
C ILE A 24 5.70 21.99 -3.63
N GLU A 25 4.96 22.92 -4.24
CA GLU A 25 3.49 22.89 -4.26
C GLU A 25 2.98 21.74 -5.17
N PRO A 26 1.81 21.19 -4.88
CA PRO A 26 0.90 21.47 -3.76
C PRO A 26 1.31 20.82 -2.42
N TYR A 27 2.35 20.02 -2.42
CA TYR A 27 2.75 19.18 -1.27
C TYR A 27 3.28 20.01 -0.09
N HIS A 28 3.95 21.14 -0.37
CA HIS A 28 4.50 22.02 0.67
C HIS A 28 3.38 22.58 1.57
N THR A 29 2.40 23.23 0.98
CA THR A 29 1.26 23.79 1.72
C THR A 29 0.43 22.68 2.37
N ALA A 30 0.19 21.57 1.69
CA ALA A 30 -0.53 20.44 2.24
C ALA A 30 0.18 19.86 3.48
N PHE A 31 1.49 19.66 3.42
CA PHE A 31 2.25 19.14 4.57
C PHE A 31 2.30 20.12 5.75
N LEU A 32 2.42 21.42 5.49
CA LEU A 32 2.29 22.43 6.55
C LEU A 32 0.93 22.38 7.25
N ASN A 33 -0.14 22.16 6.48
CA ASN A 33 -1.47 22.02 7.05
C ASN A 33 -1.64 20.72 7.83
N ALA A 34 -1.08 19.62 7.34
CA ALA A 34 -1.05 18.34 8.08
C ALA A 34 -0.37 18.49 9.44
N GLN A 35 0.78 19.18 9.50
CA GLN A 35 1.48 19.46 10.77
C GLN A 35 0.61 20.27 11.74
N LYS A 36 -0.09 21.31 11.26
CA LYS A 36 -1.03 22.09 12.09
C LYS A 36 -2.15 21.23 12.66
N LYS A 37 -2.72 20.32 11.83
CA LYS A 37 -3.77 19.41 12.26
C LYS A 37 -3.29 18.42 13.32
N PHE A 38 -2.15 17.78 13.11
CA PHE A 38 -1.59 16.84 14.10
C PHE A 38 -1.24 17.56 15.42
N THR A 39 -0.68 18.78 15.34
CA THR A 39 -0.43 19.60 16.52
C THR A 39 -1.74 19.96 17.25
N ALA A 40 -2.79 20.32 16.52
CA ALA A 40 -4.12 20.60 17.09
C ALA A 40 -4.76 19.37 17.72
N LEU A 41 -4.43 18.16 17.24
CA LEU A 41 -4.83 16.89 17.86
C LEU A 41 -4.00 16.54 19.11
N GLY A 42 -3.00 17.36 19.47
CA GLY A 42 -2.17 17.21 20.67
C GLY A 42 -0.85 16.47 20.49
N TYR A 43 -0.45 16.14 19.24
CA TYR A 43 0.80 15.44 18.97
C TYR A 43 2.00 16.38 18.89
N SER A 44 3.15 15.89 19.35
CA SER A 44 4.46 16.46 19.03
C SER A 44 4.91 15.96 17.66
N LEU A 45 5.73 16.77 16.96
CA LEU A 45 6.25 16.46 15.64
C LEU A 45 7.77 16.40 15.64
N ASP A 46 8.34 15.35 15.06
CA ASP A 46 9.78 15.15 14.86
C ASP A 46 10.07 15.09 13.36
N LEU A 47 10.50 16.23 12.77
CA LEU A 47 10.70 16.34 11.34
C LEU A 47 12.12 15.95 10.96
N GLY A 48 12.25 15.01 10.05
CA GLY A 48 13.48 14.62 9.42
C GLY A 48 14.09 15.74 8.56
N PRO A 49 15.41 15.79 8.43
CA PRO A 49 16.11 16.85 7.71
C PRO A 49 15.76 16.91 6.22
N ASN A 50 15.23 15.83 5.64
CA ASN A 50 14.90 15.77 4.24
C ASN A 50 13.42 16.10 3.93
N CYS A 51 12.57 16.37 4.94
CA CYS A 51 11.14 16.61 4.73
C CYS A 51 10.84 17.74 3.73
N TYR A 52 11.71 18.74 3.64
CA TYR A 52 11.60 19.87 2.70
C TYR A 52 12.78 19.93 1.71
N ALA A 53 13.52 18.84 1.52
CA ALA A 53 14.61 18.80 0.56
C ALA A 53 14.09 18.46 -0.85
N ASP A 54 14.80 19.00 -1.86
CA ASP A 54 14.53 18.82 -3.30
C ASP A 54 15.82 18.63 -4.11
N LYS A 55 16.84 18.07 -3.47
CA LYS A 55 18.20 17.96 -4.06
C LYS A 55 18.42 16.66 -4.83
N GLY A 56 17.57 15.66 -4.63
CA GLY A 56 17.65 14.36 -5.27
C GLY A 56 16.99 14.32 -6.64
N ILE A 57 17.26 13.27 -7.39
CA ILE A 57 16.54 12.94 -8.61
C ILE A 57 15.51 11.88 -8.24
N GLY A 58 14.22 12.19 -8.39
CA GLY A 58 13.13 11.26 -8.06
C GLY A 58 12.99 10.94 -6.55
N ILE A 59 13.80 11.58 -5.68
CA ILE A 59 13.77 11.49 -4.22
C ILE A 59 14.14 12.85 -3.60
N SER A 60 13.94 13.00 -2.28
CA SER A 60 14.13 14.30 -1.58
C SER A 60 15.57 14.79 -1.54
N ASN A 61 16.54 13.89 -1.37
CA ASN A 61 17.96 14.20 -1.26
C ASN A 61 18.78 13.10 -1.95
N THR A 62 20.09 13.02 -1.69
CA THR A 62 20.89 11.88 -2.19
C THR A 62 20.39 10.58 -1.56
N PRO A 63 20.52 9.43 -2.25
CA PRO A 63 20.13 8.13 -1.71
C PRO A 63 20.74 7.84 -0.34
N GLU A 64 22.02 8.21 -0.16
CA GLU A 64 22.70 8.06 1.12
C GLU A 64 22.07 8.90 2.24
N ALA A 65 21.73 10.16 1.98
CA ALA A 65 21.09 11.04 2.97
C ALA A 65 19.68 10.54 3.34
N CYS A 66 18.91 10.06 2.36
CA CYS A 66 17.59 9.50 2.55
C CYS A 66 17.63 8.19 3.37
N GLY A 67 18.54 7.28 3.03
CA GLY A 67 18.69 6.00 3.74
C GLY A 67 19.18 6.16 5.17
N ARG A 68 20.10 7.12 5.40
CA ARG A 68 20.55 7.47 6.75
C ARG A 68 19.42 8.03 7.59
N GLU A 69 18.67 9.02 7.09
CA GLU A 69 17.50 9.58 7.77
C GLU A 69 16.52 8.48 8.16
N LEU A 70 16.15 7.60 7.20
CA LEU A 70 15.21 6.54 7.44
C LEU A 70 15.67 5.60 8.55
N THR A 71 16.93 5.17 8.53
CA THR A 71 17.52 4.32 9.57
C THR A 71 17.52 5.00 10.94
N GLU A 72 18.04 6.23 11.01
CA GLU A 72 18.15 7.00 12.25
C GLU A 72 16.79 7.26 12.88
N TYR A 73 15.79 7.68 12.08
CA TYR A 73 14.45 7.99 12.57
C TYR A 73 13.67 6.75 12.96
N TYR A 74 13.83 5.65 12.21
CA TYR A 74 13.20 4.39 12.58
C TYR A 74 13.71 3.86 13.92
N CYS A 75 15.00 3.94 14.15
CA CYS A 75 15.65 3.44 15.39
C CYS A 75 15.61 4.46 16.55
N SER A 76 15.13 5.69 16.31
CA SER A 76 15.08 6.74 17.33
C SER A 76 13.98 6.50 18.37
N ASN A 77 14.26 6.85 19.62
CA ASN A 77 13.25 6.89 20.69
C ASN A 77 12.55 8.25 20.83
N LYS A 78 12.80 9.20 19.91
CA LYS A 78 12.20 10.54 19.95
C LYS A 78 10.80 10.59 19.33
N ASN A 79 10.47 9.59 18.53
CA ASN A 79 9.18 9.49 17.86
C ASN A 79 8.58 8.09 18.08
N ASP A 80 7.25 8.02 18.13
CA ASP A 80 6.51 6.79 18.38
C ASP A 80 6.16 6.05 17.08
N VAL A 81 5.91 6.81 16.02
CA VAL A 81 5.55 6.31 14.69
C VAL A 81 6.24 7.13 13.61
N LEU A 82 6.36 6.59 12.39
CA LEU A 82 6.89 7.31 11.23
C LEU A 82 5.85 7.38 10.12
N ILE A 83 5.72 8.56 9.52
CA ILE A 83 4.94 8.78 8.30
C ILE A 83 5.86 9.36 7.23
N SER A 84 5.89 8.75 6.04
CA SER A 84 6.62 9.30 4.90
C SER A 84 5.97 10.58 4.39
N CYS A 85 6.77 11.58 4.04
CA CYS A 85 6.31 12.85 3.50
C CYS A 85 5.55 12.69 2.19
N GLY A 86 6.10 11.92 1.25
CA GLY A 86 5.53 11.71 -0.08
C GLY A 86 5.88 10.33 -0.65
N GLY A 87 5.30 10.02 -1.79
CA GLY A 87 5.79 9.00 -2.71
C GLY A 87 7.01 9.50 -3.47
N GLY A 88 7.27 9.01 -4.66
CA GLY A 88 8.38 9.39 -5.54
C GLY A 88 8.67 8.30 -6.55
N GLU A 89 9.94 8.24 -7.04
CA GLU A 89 10.27 7.40 -8.18
C GLU A 89 11.44 6.44 -7.95
N LEU A 90 12.43 6.85 -7.14
CA LEU A 90 13.71 6.16 -7.05
C LEU A 90 14.13 5.79 -5.61
N MET A 91 13.16 5.53 -4.74
CA MET A 91 13.44 5.06 -3.38
C MET A 91 14.18 3.71 -3.37
N CYS A 92 14.09 2.93 -4.46
CA CYS A 92 14.86 1.71 -4.61
C CYS A 92 16.38 1.95 -4.48
N GLU A 93 16.90 3.09 -4.92
CA GLU A 93 18.30 3.48 -4.73
C GLU A 93 18.63 3.83 -3.27
N THR A 94 17.66 4.35 -2.53
CA THR A 94 17.78 4.66 -1.10
C THR A 94 18.00 3.40 -0.27
N MET A 95 17.45 2.25 -0.70
CA MET A 95 17.52 0.99 0.06
C MET A 95 18.94 0.50 0.28
N ASP A 96 19.89 0.84 -0.60
CA ASP A 96 21.30 0.47 -0.43
C ASP A 96 22.00 1.15 0.77
N TYR A 97 21.39 2.22 1.28
CA TYR A 97 21.89 3.01 2.41
C TYR A 97 21.04 2.88 3.68
N VAL A 98 20.01 2.02 3.66
CA VAL A 98 19.20 1.65 4.82
C VAL A 98 19.86 0.49 5.55
N ASP A 99 20.07 0.64 6.85
CA ASP A 99 20.57 -0.45 7.70
C ASP A 99 19.41 -1.30 8.23
N PHE A 100 18.99 -2.28 7.41
CA PHE A 100 17.91 -3.20 7.76
C PHE A 100 18.24 -4.09 8.96
N GLU A 101 19.51 -4.38 9.24
CA GLU A 101 19.89 -5.17 10.42
C GLU A 101 19.70 -4.34 11.71
N GLN A 102 20.04 -3.05 11.67
CA GLN A 102 19.76 -2.13 12.77
C GLN A 102 18.24 -1.96 12.98
N ILE A 103 17.47 -1.78 11.92
CA ILE A 103 16.01 -1.67 11.97
C ILE A 103 15.38 -2.94 12.55
N LYS A 104 15.84 -4.09 12.13
CA LYS A 104 15.38 -5.39 12.63
C LYS A 104 15.68 -5.61 14.11
N ALA A 105 16.81 -5.08 14.60
CA ALA A 105 17.22 -5.15 15.99
C ALA A 105 16.50 -4.12 16.90
N ALA A 106 15.97 -3.04 16.31
CA ALA A 106 15.26 -1.99 17.04
C ALA A 106 13.87 -2.44 17.51
N GLU A 107 13.29 -1.70 18.46
CA GLU A 107 11.86 -1.82 18.79
C GLU A 107 11.03 -1.56 17.52
N PRO A 108 10.04 -2.42 17.19
CA PRO A 108 9.22 -2.23 16.02
C PRO A 108 8.43 -0.92 16.10
N LYS A 109 8.38 -0.20 14.98
CA LYS A 109 7.73 1.09 14.85
C LYS A 109 6.82 1.10 13.64
N TRP A 110 5.59 1.61 13.78
CA TRP A 110 4.73 1.82 12.62
C TRP A 110 5.39 2.78 11.63
N TYR A 111 5.55 2.31 10.41
CA TYR A 111 5.90 3.12 9.26
C TYR A 111 4.70 3.17 8.32
N MET A 112 4.30 4.36 7.88
CA MET A 112 3.18 4.55 6.96
C MET A 112 3.61 5.35 5.72
N GLY A 113 3.22 4.84 4.57
CA GLY A 113 3.41 5.45 3.26
C GLY A 113 2.95 4.50 2.15
N PHE A 114 2.76 5.02 0.93
CA PHE A 114 2.35 4.22 -0.23
C PHE A 114 3.17 4.60 -1.47
N SER A 115 2.85 4.03 -2.63
CA SER A 115 3.58 4.27 -3.88
C SER A 115 5.03 3.81 -3.76
N ASP A 116 6.00 4.67 -4.02
CA ASP A 116 7.44 4.39 -3.88
C ASP A 116 7.84 3.89 -2.48
N ASN A 117 7.04 4.25 -1.44
CA ASN A 117 7.21 3.71 -0.08
C ASN A 117 6.93 2.20 0.03
N THR A 118 6.44 1.55 -1.02
CA THR A 118 6.41 0.08 -1.13
C THR A 118 7.78 -0.51 -0.81
N ASN A 119 8.86 0.15 -1.25
CA ASN A 119 10.23 -0.27 -0.95
C ASN A 119 10.46 -0.47 0.55
N MET A 120 9.89 0.37 1.42
CA MET A 120 10.03 0.21 2.86
C MET A 120 8.95 -0.68 3.47
N THR A 121 7.68 -0.48 3.12
CA THR A 121 6.57 -1.24 3.72
C THR A 121 6.67 -2.73 3.43
N PHE A 122 7.10 -3.09 2.22
CA PHE A 122 7.31 -4.47 1.82
C PHE A 122 8.54 -5.08 2.49
N LEU A 123 9.66 -4.34 2.54
CA LEU A 123 10.90 -4.85 3.11
C LEU A 123 10.85 -4.92 4.65
N LEU A 124 10.09 -4.08 5.33
CA LEU A 124 9.81 -4.24 6.76
C LEU A 124 9.16 -5.60 7.04
N ALA A 125 8.20 -6.01 6.24
CA ALA A 125 7.56 -7.33 6.39
C ALA A 125 8.53 -8.46 6.03
N THR A 126 9.18 -8.42 4.87
CA THR A 126 9.94 -9.56 4.35
C THR A 126 11.33 -9.72 4.96
N LEU A 127 12.05 -8.63 5.25
CA LEU A 127 13.39 -8.65 5.85
C LEU A 127 13.36 -8.56 7.37
N CYS A 128 12.53 -7.65 7.92
CA CYS A 128 12.56 -7.32 9.34
C CYS A 128 11.48 -8.05 10.15
N ASP A 129 10.61 -8.81 9.48
CA ASP A 129 9.47 -9.50 10.10
C ASP A 129 8.60 -8.54 10.95
N THR A 130 8.37 -7.34 10.42
CA THR A 130 7.70 -6.24 11.12
C THR A 130 6.57 -5.69 10.27
N ALA A 131 5.39 -5.54 10.87
CA ALA A 131 4.22 -4.97 10.22
C ALA A 131 4.41 -3.46 9.95
N SER A 132 3.82 -2.98 8.86
CA SER A 132 3.81 -1.57 8.46
C SER A 132 2.47 -1.22 7.82
N ILE A 133 2.20 0.07 7.57
CA ILE A 133 0.93 0.51 6.97
C ILE A 133 1.20 1.01 5.55
N TYR A 134 0.69 0.30 4.55
CA TYR A 134 0.56 0.80 3.19
C TYR A 134 -0.63 1.75 3.16
N GLY A 135 -0.37 3.05 3.26
CA GLY A 135 -1.39 4.05 3.52
C GLY A 135 -0.90 5.46 3.16
N PRO A 136 -1.74 6.49 3.36
CA PRO A 136 -1.48 7.84 2.89
C PRO A 136 -0.17 8.42 3.44
N CYS A 137 0.56 9.15 2.58
CA CYS A 137 1.70 9.94 2.99
C CYS A 137 1.27 11.21 3.75
N ALA A 138 2.21 11.83 4.47
CA ALA A 138 1.94 12.94 5.39
C ALA A 138 1.22 14.13 4.74
N ALA A 139 1.59 14.51 3.51
CA ALA A 139 0.96 15.62 2.81
C ALA A 139 -0.55 15.40 2.56
N ALA A 140 -1.01 14.14 2.43
CA ALA A 140 -2.43 13.85 2.24
C ALA A 140 -3.29 14.30 3.44
N PHE A 141 -2.75 14.24 4.66
CA PHE A 141 -3.43 14.70 5.87
C PHE A 141 -3.63 16.23 5.95
N GLY A 142 -3.05 16.97 5.00
CA GLY A 142 -3.33 18.40 4.83
C GLY A 142 -4.70 18.71 4.22
N MET A 143 -5.36 17.75 3.63
CA MET A 143 -6.69 17.88 3.00
C MET A 143 -7.75 18.48 3.94
N GLU A 144 -8.64 19.33 3.39
CA GLU A 144 -9.72 19.99 4.13
C GLU A 144 -11.08 19.80 3.44
N PRO A 145 -12.07 19.13 4.05
CA PRO A 145 -11.95 18.27 5.25
C PRO A 145 -11.21 16.97 4.93
N TRP A 146 -10.80 16.22 5.96
CA TRP A 146 -10.31 14.85 5.73
C TRP A 146 -11.41 13.98 5.10
N HIS A 147 -11.02 13.21 4.09
CA HIS A 147 -11.82 12.09 3.63
C HIS A 147 -11.77 10.96 4.69
N GLU A 148 -12.82 10.13 4.75
CA GLU A 148 -12.88 9.02 5.72
C GLU A 148 -11.67 8.08 5.64
N SER A 149 -11.07 7.88 4.45
CA SER A 149 -9.85 7.06 4.29
C SER A 149 -8.64 7.59 5.07
N LEU A 150 -8.52 8.91 5.25
CA LEU A 150 -7.48 9.51 6.07
C LEU A 150 -7.77 9.32 7.56
N THR A 151 -9.05 9.39 7.93
CA THR A 151 -9.50 9.07 9.28
C THR A 151 -9.23 7.61 9.61
N ASP A 152 -9.53 6.69 8.69
CA ASP A 152 -9.25 5.26 8.82
C ASP A 152 -7.75 4.98 9.04
N ALA A 153 -6.89 5.62 8.25
CA ALA A 153 -5.45 5.47 8.37
C ALA A 153 -4.93 6.02 9.73
N TYR A 154 -5.44 7.15 10.16
CA TYR A 154 -5.11 7.73 11.46
C TYR A 154 -5.61 6.87 12.62
N GLU A 155 -6.85 6.38 12.56
CA GLU A 155 -7.44 5.53 13.60
C GLU A 155 -6.75 4.16 13.70
N LEU A 156 -6.34 3.59 12.56
CA LEU A 156 -5.53 2.38 12.51
C LEU A 156 -4.17 2.60 13.19
N LEU A 157 -3.49 3.71 12.88
CA LEU A 157 -2.20 4.08 13.48
C LEU A 157 -2.31 4.28 15.01
N CYS A 158 -3.47 4.76 15.50
CA CYS A 158 -3.75 4.96 16.91
C CYS A 158 -4.32 3.71 17.63
N GLY A 159 -4.56 2.60 16.92
CA GLY A 159 -5.20 1.40 17.47
C GLY A 159 -6.68 1.60 17.87
N LYS A 160 -7.32 2.61 17.29
CA LYS A 160 -8.76 2.89 17.50
C LYS A 160 -9.63 2.08 16.52
N LYS A 161 -9.02 1.47 15.52
CA LYS A 161 -9.68 0.71 14.47
C LYS A 161 -8.83 -0.52 14.14
N ASP A 162 -9.48 -1.65 13.98
CA ASP A 162 -8.89 -2.94 13.61
C ASP A 162 -9.43 -3.48 12.28
N SER A 163 -10.14 -2.65 11.54
CA SER A 163 -10.71 -3.03 10.26
C SER A 163 -10.85 -1.83 9.33
N VAL A 164 -10.81 -2.09 8.02
CA VAL A 164 -11.02 -1.09 6.98
C VAL A 164 -12.06 -1.61 5.98
N CYS A 165 -12.78 -0.68 5.35
CA CYS A 165 -13.79 -0.98 4.33
C CYS A 165 -13.46 -0.25 3.04
N GLY A 166 -13.97 -0.76 1.91
CA GLY A 166 -13.99 -0.01 0.67
C GLY A 166 -14.94 1.19 0.74
N TYR A 167 -14.69 2.20 -0.06
CA TYR A 167 -15.44 3.47 -0.08
C TYR A 167 -16.49 3.45 -1.20
N GLU A 168 -17.57 4.23 -1.06
CA GLU A 168 -18.68 4.21 -2.01
C GLU A 168 -18.32 4.77 -3.39
N GLN A 169 -17.43 5.77 -3.41
CA GLN A 169 -17.03 6.49 -4.61
C GLN A 169 -15.52 6.68 -4.66
N TRP A 170 -14.99 6.87 -5.86
CA TRP A 170 -13.58 7.14 -6.11
C TRP A 170 -13.37 8.30 -7.08
N GLU A 171 -12.15 8.84 -7.07
CA GLU A 171 -11.70 9.97 -7.86
C GLU A 171 -11.02 9.48 -9.13
N LYS A 172 -11.62 9.80 -10.29
CA LYS A 172 -10.99 9.55 -11.58
C LYS A 172 -10.01 10.64 -11.96
N GLU A 173 -10.30 11.87 -11.57
CA GLU A 173 -9.48 13.05 -11.87
C GLU A 173 -9.40 13.94 -10.64
N SER A 174 -8.17 14.21 -10.18
CA SER A 174 -7.92 15.12 -9.06
C SER A 174 -8.10 16.56 -9.49
N LEU A 175 -8.75 17.34 -8.64
CA LEU A 175 -8.85 18.81 -8.78
C LEU A 175 -7.82 19.55 -7.91
N LYS A 176 -6.98 18.81 -7.17
CA LYS A 176 -5.91 19.40 -6.38
C LYS A 176 -4.80 19.91 -7.30
N ASP A 177 -4.43 21.15 -7.12
CA ASP A 177 -3.34 21.82 -7.84
C ASP A 177 -2.54 22.76 -6.91
N GLU A 178 -1.62 23.54 -7.48
CA GLU A 178 -0.78 24.48 -6.73
C GLU A 178 -1.58 25.63 -6.09
N GLU A 179 -2.70 26.04 -6.71
CA GLU A 179 -3.58 27.10 -6.21
C GLU A 179 -4.56 26.59 -5.15
N HIS A 180 -4.88 25.30 -5.23
CA HIS A 180 -5.86 24.62 -4.38
C HIS A 180 -5.28 23.38 -3.71
N PRO A 181 -4.20 23.50 -2.90
CA PRO A 181 -3.44 22.36 -2.38
C PRO A 181 -4.17 21.53 -1.33
N LEU A 182 -5.24 22.06 -0.76
CA LEU A 182 -5.97 21.41 0.35
C LEU A 182 -7.31 20.81 -0.06
N LEU A 183 -7.67 20.87 -1.34
CA LEU A 183 -8.95 20.32 -1.81
C LEU A 183 -9.12 18.86 -1.43
N PRO A 184 -10.36 18.46 -1.05
CA PRO A 184 -10.70 17.05 -0.84
C PRO A 184 -10.68 16.27 -2.17
N TYR A 185 -10.73 14.95 -2.10
CA TYR A 185 -10.87 14.10 -3.27
C TYR A 185 -12.13 14.45 -4.07
N ASN A 186 -12.00 14.48 -5.37
CA ASN A 186 -13.10 14.71 -6.34
C ASN A 186 -13.79 13.37 -6.64
N VAL A 187 -14.41 12.74 -5.64
CA VAL A 187 -15.04 11.43 -5.76
C VAL A 187 -16.33 11.52 -6.57
N THR A 188 -16.27 11.10 -7.82
CA THR A 188 -17.37 11.18 -8.80
C THR A 188 -17.82 9.82 -9.33
N GLU A 189 -16.93 8.82 -9.26
CA GLU A 189 -17.19 7.51 -9.83
C GLU A 189 -17.69 6.53 -8.77
N PRO A 190 -18.77 5.78 -9.01
CA PRO A 190 -19.23 4.76 -8.07
C PRO A 190 -18.26 3.56 -8.06
N ARG A 191 -18.03 2.99 -6.88
CA ARG A 191 -17.29 1.73 -6.74
C ARG A 191 -17.99 0.61 -7.50
N LYS A 192 -17.22 -0.15 -8.29
CA LYS A 192 -17.63 -1.39 -8.97
C LYS A 192 -16.51 -2.40 -8.86
N MET A 193 -16.57 -3.20 -7.82
CA MET A 193 -15.64 -4.31 -7.64
C MET A 193 -15.96 -5.43 -8.60
N ARG A 194 -14.93 -6.11 -9.16
CA ARG A 194 -15.07 -7.33 -9.94
C ARG A 194 -14.47 -8.51 -9.18
N ILE A 195 -15.19 -9.62 -9.14
CA ILE A 195 -14.89 -10.79 -8.34
C ILE A 195 -14.66 -11.98 -9.26
N PHE A 196 -13.44 -12.47 -9.33
CA PHE A 196 -13.09 -13.66 -10.11
C PHE A 196 -12.78 -14.82 -9.15
N VAL A 197 -13.40 -15.97 -9.37
CA VAL A 197 -13.20 -17.16 -8.52
C VAL A 197 -12.95 -18.39 -9.39
N PRO A 198 -12.26 -19.42 -8.87
CA PRO A 198 -12.11 -20.69 -9.55
C PRO A 198 -13.47 -21.32 -9.87
N GLN A 199 -13.62 -21.84 -11.08
CA GLN A 199 -14.81 -22.57 -11.48
C GLN A 199 -14.86 -23.91 -10.75
N ASN A 200 -15.99 -24.20 -10.08
CA ASN A 200 -16.17 -25.47 -9.40
C ASN A 200 -16.24 -26.63 -10.42
N GLU A 201 -15.59 -27.75 -10.11
CA GLU A 201 -15.53 -28.96 -10.94
C GLU A 201 -16.92 -29.51 -11.39
N ASN A 202 -17.96 -29.23 -10.61
CA ASN A 202 -19.32 -29.73 -10.85
C ASN A 202 -20.13 -28.91 -11.89
N SER A 203 -19.57 -27.83 -12.44
CA SER A 203 -20.31 -26.90 -13.34
C SER A 203 -20.15 -27.22 -14.83
N GLY A 204 -19.47 -28.32 -15.20
CA GLY A 204 -19.36 -28.80 -16.60
C GLY A 204 -18.50 -27.92 -17.52
N GLY A 205 -17.72 -26.96 -16.97
CA GLY A 205 -16.83 -26.12 -17.72
C GLY A 205 -15.41 -26.70 -17.88
N GLU A 206 -14.57 -26.02 -18.64
CA GLU A 206 -13.15 -26.36 -18.75
C GLU A 206 -12.47 -26.20 -17.38
N HIS A 207 -11.77 -27.24 -16.94
CA HIS A 207 -11.00 -27.21 -15.70
C HIS A 207 -9.97 -26.08 -15.71
N GLY A 208 -9.91 -25.35 -14.60
CA GLY A 208 -8.84 -24.37 -14.36
C GLY A 208 -9.16 -22.94 -14.78
N ARG A 209 -10.40 -22.62 -15.20
CA ARG A 209 -10.80 -21.25 -15.51
C ARG A 209 -11.33 -20.49 -14.30
N LEU A 210 -11.10 -19.18 -14.30
CA LEU A 210 -11.79 -18.25 -13.40
C LEU A 210 -13.13 -17.85 -14.03
N ILE A 211 -14.15 -17.73 -13.18
CA ILE A 211 -15.44 -17.14 -13.56
C ILE A 211 -15.64 -15.84 -12.78
N GLU A 212 -16.23 -14.86 -13.45
CA GLU A 212 -16.64 -13.63 -12.78
C GLU A 212 -17.98 -13.83 -12.07
N LEU A 213 -18.00 -13.54 -10.77
CA LEU A 213 -19.23 -13.48 -9.99
C LEU A 213 -19.80 -12.06 -10.05
N PRO A 214 -21.15 -11.91 -10.13
CA PRO A 214 -21.75 -10.59 -10.05
C PRO A 214 -21.49 -9.96 -8.68
N ALA A 215 -21.00 -8.73 -8.64
CA ALA A 215 -20.90 -7.94 -7.41
C ALA A 215 -22.30 -7.42 -7.01
N ALA A 216 -23.22 -8.34 -6.72
CA ALA A 216 -24.63 -8.09 -6.44
C ALA A 216 -25.04 -8.65 -5.08
N GLN A 217 -26.19 -8.22 -4.59
CA GLN A 217 -26.74 -8.69 -3.33
C GLN A 217 -26.84 -10.23 -3.30
N GLY A 218 -26.26 -10.85 -2.29
CA GLY A 218 -26.21 -12.31 -2.13
C GLY A 218 -24.88 -12.97 -2.50
N THR A 219 -24.00 -12.28 -3.23
CA THR A 219 -22.63 -12.76 -3.44
C THR A 219 -21.81 -12.55 -2.17
N THR A 220 -21.21 -13.62 -1.64
CA THR A 220 -20.34 -13.58 -0.47
C THR A 220 -19.04 -14.32 -0.76
N LEU A 221 -17.92 -13.77 -0.26
CA LEU A 221 -16.61 -14.41 -0.33
C LEU A 221 -15.83 -14.07 0.94
N GLU A 222 -15.13 -15.06 1.48
CA GLU A 222 -14.23 -14.86 2.60
C GLU A 222 -12.84 -15.40 2.26
N LEU A 223 -11.80 -14.64 2.60
CA LEU A 223 -10.40 -15.03 2.53
C LEU A 223 -9.76 -14.75 3.89
N GLU A 224 -8.83 -15.59 4.27
CA GLU A 224 -8.06 -15.40 5.49
C GLU A 224 -6.59 -15.69 5.20
N GLY A 225 -5.71 -14.80 5.65
CA GLY A 225 -4.27 -14.89 5.38
C GLY A 225 -3.53 -13.61 5.74
N ARG A 226 -2.24 -13.64 5.51
CA ARG A 226 -1.35 -12.52 5.78
C ARG A 226 -1.25 -11.61 4.57
N LEU A 227 -1.50 -10.30 4.77
CA LEU A 227 -1.44 -9.32 3.69
C LEU A 227 0.01 -9.03 3.31
N LEU A 228 0.33 -9.07 2.02
CA LEU A 228 1.63 -8.65 1.49
C LEU A 228 1.44 -8.03 0.11
N GLY A 229 2.17 -6.96 -0.18
CA GLY A 229 2.06 -6.32 -1.49
C GLY A 229 2.50 -4.87 -1.53
N GLY A 230 1.90 -4.10 -2.47
CA GLY A 230 2.19 -2.68 -2.70
C GLY A 230 2.06 -2.30 -4.17
N CYS A 231 2.76 -1.24 -4.56
CA CYS A 231 2.88 -0.78 -5.94
C CYS A 231 3.74 -1.75 -6.76
N ILE A 232 3.16 -2.29 -7.84
CA ILE A 232 3.86 -3.25 -8.73
C ILE A 232 5.10 -2.62 -9.36
N ASP A 233 5.06 -1.32 -9.66
CA ASP A 233 6.16 -0.55 -10.23
C ASP A 233 7.42 -0.62 -9.36
N CYS A 234 7.24 -0.65 -8.03
CA CYS A 234 8.33 -0.81 -7.06
C CYS A 234 8.68 -2.28 -6.82
N LEU A 235 7.67 -3.15 -6.69
CA LEU A 235 7.87 -4.58 -6.38
C LEU A 235 8.77 -5.27 -7.40
N VAL A 236 8.58 -4.99 -8.70
CA VAL A 236 9.40 -5.61 -9.75
C VAL A 236 10.87 -5.22 -9.68
N ASN A 237 11.18 -4.04 -9.12
CA ASN A 237 12.56 -3.58 -8.95
C ASN A 237 13.29 -4.30 -7.80
N LEU A 238 12.56 -4.85 -6.84
CA LEU A 238 13.12 -5.64 -5.74
C LEU A 238 13.45 -7.07 -6.15
N LEU A 239 12.82 -7.57 -7.21
CA LEU A 239 12.86 -8.93 -7.68
C LEU A 239 14.29 -9.33 -8.13
N GLY A 240 14.82 -10.39 -7.52
CA GLY A 240 16.19 -10.88 -7.82
C GLY A 240 17.32 -10.03 -7.24
N THR A 241 17.02 -9.00 -6.46
CA THR A 241 18.01 -8.24 -5.70
C THR A 241 18.35 -8.93 -4.38
N LYS A 242 19.36 -8.42 -3.66
CA LYS A 242 19.70 -8.91 -2.32
C LYS A 242 18.55 -8.77 -1.31
N TYR A 243 17.59 -7.92 -1.61
CA TYR A 243 16.40 -7.63 -0.78
C TYR A 243 15.26 -8.62 -1.01
N ASP A 244 15.28 -9.39 -2.09
CA ASP A 244 14.23 -10.36 -2.41
C ASP A 244 14.24 -11.54 -1.45
N LYS A 245 13.41 -11.46 -0.42
CA LYS A 245 13.15 -12.51 0.57
C LYS A 245 11.68 -12.94 0.59
N THR A 246 11.01 -12.73 -0.53
CA THR A 246 9.57 -12.95 -0.64
C THR A 246 9.20 -14.42 -0.52
N VAL A 247 9.97 -15.31 -1.15
CA VAL A 247 9.72 -16.76 -1.07
C VAL A 247 9.97 -17.28 0.33
N GLU A 248 11.03 -16.80 1.00
CA GLU A 248 11.33 -17.15 2.39
C GLU A 248 10.25 -16.65 3.35
N PHE A 249 9.69 -15.46 3.08
CA PHE A 249 8.55 -14.93 3.84
C PHE A 249 7.31 -15.82 3.65
N ALA A 250 6.95 -16.13 2.41
CA ALA A 250 5.80 -16.97 2.10
C ALA A 250 5.92 -18.37 2.73
N GLU A 251 7.12 -18.97 2.71
CA GLU A 251 7.36 -20.27 3.36
C GLU A 251 7.27 -20.18 4.89
N ARG A 252 7.74 -19.08 5.50
CA ARG A 252 7.62 -18.83 6.94
C ARG A 252 6.16 -18.79 7.39
N TYR A 253 5.30 -18.18 6.59
CA TYR A 253 3.88 -17.97 6.89
C TYR A 253 2.94 -18.86 6.06
N LYS A 254 3.40 -20.03 5.62
CA LYS A 254 2.63 -20.94 4.77
C LYS A 254 1.32 -21.44 5.39
N GLU A 255 1.29 -21.58 6.71
CA GLU A 255 0.07 -22.02 7.41
C GLU A 255 -1.00 -20.90 7.40
N ASP A 256 -0.58 -19.64 7.54
CA ASP A 256 -1.46 -18.49 7.40
C ASP A 256 -1.91 -18.33 5.95
N GLY A 257 -0.98 -18.55 5.01
CA GLY A 257 -1.13 -18.23 3.61
C GLY A 257 -1.02 -16.73 3.36
N ILE A 258 -0.84 -16.34 2.09
CA ILE A 258 -0.61 -14.95 1.69
C ILE A 258 -1.79 -14.43 0.87
N ILE A 259 -2.35 -13.29 1.27
CA ILE A 259 -3.27 -12.50 0.46
C ILE A 259 -2.45 -11.34 -0.14
N TRP A 260 -2.25 -11.38 -1.46
CA TRP A 260 -1.52 -10.34 -2.16
C TRP A 260 -2.41 -9.12 -2.42
N TYR A 261 -1.93 -7.91 -2.08
CA TYR A 261 -2.53 -6.68 -2.56
C TYR A 261 -1.57 -5.98 -3.53
N MET A 262 -2.11 -5.51 -4.66
CA MET A 262 -1.32 -4.95 -5.75
C MET A 262 -2.03 -3.76 -6.38
N GLU A 263 -1.27 -2.75 -6.78
CA GLU A 263 -1.74 -1.63 -7.59
C GLU A 263 -0.63 -1.16 -8.53
N ALA A 264 -0.92 -0.34 -9.53
CA ALA A 264 0.04 0.16 -10.51
C ALA A 264 -0.15 1.66 -10.77
N CYS A 265 0.95 2.38 -10.82
CA CYS A 265 1.03 3.81 -11.12
C CYS A 265 1.34 4.06 -12.58
N ASP A 266 2.59 3.86 -12.99
CA ASP A 266 3.08 4.22 -14.32
C ASP A 266 2.99 3.09 -15.34
N LEU A 267 2.92 1.86 -14.88
CA LEU A 267 2.84 0.69 -15.76
C LEU A 267 1.55 0.69 -16.59
N ASN A 268 1.69 0.68 -17.91
CA ASN A 268 0.57 0.37 -18.79
C ASN A 268 0.21 -1.14 -18.71
N MET A 269 -0.87 -1.55 -19.35
CA MET A 269 -1.37 -2.94 -19.28
C MET A 269 -0.33 -3.99 -19.66
N MET A 270 0.55 -3.68 -20.64
CA MET A 270 1.66 -4.57 -21.00
C MET A 270 2.75 -4.63 -19.92
N GLY A 271 3.00 -3.49 -19.26
CA GLY A 271 3.90 -3.41 -18.09
C GLY A 271 3.38 -4.23 -16.93
N ILE A 272 2.11 -4.04 -16.55
CA ILE A 272 1.45 -4.82 -15.51
C ILE A 272 1.53 -6.32 -15.79
N ARG A 273 1.18 -6.74 -17.02
CA ARG A 273 1.22 -8.16 -17.39
C ARG A 273 2.64 -8.75 -17.30
N ARG A 274 3.68 -8.02 -17.76
CA ARG A 274 5.07 -8.47 -17.63
C ARG A 274 5.51 -8.57 -16.18
N ALA A 275 5.15 -7.60 -15.35
CA ALA A 275 5.47 -7.57 -13.94
C ALA A 275 4.84 -8.75 -13.18
N VAL A 276 3.53 -8.98 -13.34
CA VAL A 276 2.81 -10.11 -12.73
C VAL A 276 3.40 -11.44 -13.22
N TRP A 277 3.72 -11.56 -14.51
CA TRP A 277 4.39 -12.74 -15.04
C TRP A 277 5.73 -12.99 -14.36
N GLN A 278 6.55 -11.94 -14.20
CA GLN A 278 7.88 -12.04 -13.59
C GLN A 278 7.78 -12.44 -12.11
N MET A 279 6.91 -11.80 -11.34
CA MET A 279 6.66 -12.13 -9.92
C MET A 279 6.21 -13.59 -9.76
N LYS A 280 5.28 -14.04 -10.62
CA LYS A 280 4.82 -15.44 -10.64
C LYS A 280 5.97 -16.41 -10.93
N ARG A 281 6.79 -16.13 -11.95
CA ARG A 281 7.93 -17.00 -12.32
C ARG A 281 9.05 -17.01 -11.28
N ALA A 282 9.19 -15.96 -10.50
CA ALA A 282 10.09 -15.90 -9.35
C ALA A 282 9.59 -16.67 -8.13
N GLY A 283 8.36 -17.21 -8.16
CA GLY A 283 7.77 -17.97 -7.06
C GLY A 283 7.17 -17.13 -5.94
N TRP A 284 6.99 -15.82 -6.17
CA TRP A 284 6.48 -14.91 -5.15
C TRP A 284 5.07 -15.27 -4.66
N PHE A 285 4.26 -15.88 -5.53
CA PHE A 285 2.89 -16.27 -5.19
C PHE A 285 2.78 -17.65 -4.55
N SER A 286 3.87 -18.15 -3.95
CA SER A 286 3.83 -19.36 -3.14
C SER A 286 2.86 -19.17 -1.95
N HIS A 287 2.07 -20.20 -1.67
CA HIS A 287 1.07 -20.20 -0.57
C HIS A 287 0.02 -19.08 -0.65
N VAL A 288 -0.24 -18.55 -1.85
CA VAL A 288 -1.26 -17.51 -2.06
C VAL A 288 -2.67 -18.04 -1.74
N LYS A 289 -3.49 -17.20 -1.10
CA LYS A 289 -4.92 -17.44 -0.80
C LYS A 289 -5.87 -16.61 -1.64
N GLY A 290 -5.38 -15.50 -2.20
CA GLY A 290 -6.15 -14.61 -3.06
C GLY A 290 -5.41 -13.33 -3.37
N PHE A 291 -5.99 -12.54 -4.28
CA PHE A 291 -5.45 -11.27 -4.73
C PHE A 291 -6.46 -10.15 -4.54
N LEU A 292 -5.98 -9.03 -4.00
CA LEU A 292 -6.67 -7.76 -3.87
C LEU A 292 -5.99 -6.76 -4.81
N VAL A 293 -6.63 -6.44 -5.93
CA VAL A 293 -6.02 -5.62 -6.97
C VAL A 293 -6.73 -4.28 -7.05
N GLY A 294 -6.00 -3.22 -6.83
CA GLY A 294 -6.47 -1.85 -6.93
C GLY A 294 -6.69 -1.41 -8.37
N ARG A 295 -7.44 -0.32 -8.53
CA ARG A 295 -7.55 0.36 -9.82
C ARG A 295 -6.18 0.90 -10.24
N PRO A 296 -5.61 0.50 -11.41
CA PRO A 296 -4.37 1.10 -11.89
C PRO A 296 -4.60 2.58 -12.23
N ALA A 297 -3.59 3.44 -12.11
CA ALA A 297 -3.72 4.84 -12.48
C ALA A 297 -4.16 5.04 -13.96
N GLN A 298 -3.85 4.08 -14.82
CA GLN A 298 -4.32 4.03 -16.21
C GLN A 298 -5.63 3.25 -16.37
N PHE A 299 -6.53 3.34 -15.42
CA PHE A 299 -7.82 2.62 -15.39
C PHE A 299 -8.63 2.80 -16.66
N GLY A 300 -9.15 1.69 -17.20
CA GLY A 300 -9.97 1.65 -18.41
C GLY A 300 -9.22 1.82 -19.72
N GLN A 301 -7.88 1.85 -19.70
CA GLN A 301 -7.09 1.83 -20.92
C GLN A 301 -6.93 0.41 -21.44
N GLU A 302 -6.94 0.27 -22.76
CA GLU A 302 -6.67 -0.97 -23.47
C GLU A 302 -5.45 -0.79 -24.38
N TRP A 303 -4.54 -1.75 -24.36
CA TRP A 303 -3.35 -1.78 -25.22
C TRP A 303 -3.33 -3.03 -26.09
N ILE A 304 -3.54 -2.88 -27.39
CA ILE A 304 -3.48 -3.97 -28.38
C ILE A 304 -4.38 -5.15 -27.95
N GLY A 305 -5.62 -4.86 -27.53
CA GLY A 305 -6.59 -5.86 -27.06
C GLY A 305 -6.35 -6.37 -25.62
N LEU A 306 -5.42 -5.77 -24.87
CA LEU A 306 -5.15 -6.13 -23.48
C LEU A 306 -5.67 -5.04 -22.53
N ASP A 307 -6.67 -5.36 -21.75
CA ASP A 307 -7.18 -4.55 -20.63
C ASP A 307 -6.55 -4.95 -19.29
N GLN A 308 -6.90 -4.22 -18.24
CA GLN A 308 -6.40 -4.46 -16.88
C GLN A 308 -6.77 -5.84 -16.32
N TYR A 309 -7.91 -6.38 -16.71
CA TYR A 309 -8.41 -7.67 -16.22
C TYR A 309 -7.64 -8.83 -16.84
N HIS A 310 -7.51 -8.84 -18.17
CA HIS A 310 -6.70 -9.83 -18.87
C HIS A 310 -5.21 -9.72 -18.56
N ALA A 311 -4.73 -8.50 -18.24
CA ALA A 311 -3.33 -8.31 -17.83
C ALA A 311 -2.99 -9.07 -16.54
N VAL A 312 -3.95 -9.22 -15.63
CA VAL A 312 -3.77 -9.85 -14.31
C VAL A 312 -4.38 -11.25 -14.27
N CYS A 313 -5.69 -11.37 -14.53
CA CYS A 313 -6.44 -12.61 -14.31
C CYS A 313 -5.95 -13.78 -15.14
N ASP A 314 -5.67 -13.59 -16.44
CA ASP A 314 -5.18 -14.69 -17.30
C ASP A 314 -3.88 -15.30 -16.79
N LEU A 315 -3.00 -14.49 -16.18
CA LEU A 315 -1.71 -14.98 -15.66
C LEU A 315 -1.86 -15.68 -14.31
N LEU A 316 -2.84 -15.27 -13.51
CA LEU A 316 -3.04 -15.79 -12.15
C LEU A 316 -4.04 -16.94 -12.10
N GLU A 317 -4.78 -17.17 -13.18
CA GLU A 317 -5.81 -18.22 -13.30
C GLU A 317 -5.30 -19.61 -12.87
N GLU A 318 -4.06 -19.97 -13.24
CA GLU A 318 -3.50 -21.28 -12.88
C GLU A 318 -3.29 -21.48 -11.37
N LEU A 319 -3.29 -20.40 -10.57
CA LEU A 319 -3.15 -20.47 -9.12
C LEU A 319 -4.45 -20.89 -8.42
N GLN A 320 -5.56 -20.86 -9.14
CA GLN A 320 -6.88 -21.31 -8.65
C GLN A 320 -7.29 -20.72 -7.30
N VAL A 321 -7.10 -19.40 -7.15
CA VAL A 321 -7.50 -18.61 -5.98
C VAL A 321 -8.34 -17.41 -6.41
N PRO A 322 -9.19 -16.85 -5.52
CA PRO A 322 -9.98 -15.67 -5.84
C PRO A 322 -9.11 -14.44 -6.15
N ILE A 323 -9.59 -13.62 -7.09
CA ILE A 323 -9.01 -12.34 -7.48
C ILE A 323 -10.10 -11.26 -7.39
N LEU A 324 -9.89 -10.27 -6.54
CA LEU A 324 -10.76 -9.11 -6.40
C LEU A 324 -10.12 -7.92 -7.11
N MET A 325 -10.81 -7.36 -8.10
CA MET A 325 -10.29 -6.26 -8.93
C MET A 325 -11.04 -4.95 -8.66
N ASP A 326 -10.42 -3.84 -9.03
CA ASP A 326 -10.96 -2.48 -8.96
C ASP A 326 -11.23 -2.01 -7.51
N LEU A 327 -10.40 -2.46 -6.59
CA LEU A 327 -10.47 -2.08 -5.19
C LEU A 327 -9.91 -0.67 -4.95
N ASP A 328 -10.26 -0.10 -3.80
CA ASP A 328 -9.74 1.19 -3.32
C ASP A 328 -8.32 1.01 -2.75
N ILE A 329 -7.37 0.67 -3.62
CA ILE A 329 -5.95 0.46 -3.31
C ILE A 329 -5.14 1.20 -4.37
N GLY A 330 -4.24 2.09 -3.97
CA GLY A 330 -3.30 2.76 -4.87
C GLY A 330 -3.65 4.21 -5.22
N HIS A 331 -3.33 4.61 -6.46
CA HIS A 331 -3.23 6.01 -6.88
C HIS A 331 -4.55 6.68 -7.29
N LEU A 332 -5.60 5.92 -7.56
CA LEU A 332 -6.95 6.48 -7.77
C LEU A 332 -7.68 6.52 -6.44
N ALA A 333 -7.67 7.70 -5.84
CA ALA A 333 -8.19 7.94 -4.49
C ALA A 333 -9.71 7.68 -4.37
N PRO A 334 -10.20 7.32 -3.18
CA PRO A 334 -9.47 7.10 -1.93
C PRO A 334 -8.77 5.75 -1.88
N MET A 335 -7.87 5.57 -0.92
CA MET A 335 -7.23 4.28 -0.68
C MET A 335 -7.53 3.74 0.74
N MET A 336 -7.82 2.45 0.83
CA MET A 336 -7.85 1.72 2.09
C MET A 336 -6.42 1.62 2.66
N PRO A 337 -6.17 1.99 3.91
CA PRO A 337 -4.89 1.71 4.54
C PRO A 337 -4.76 0.20 4.84
N LEU A 338 -3.70 -0.42 4.33
CA LEU A 338 -3.47 -1.86 4.48
C LEU A 338 -2.27 -2.14 5.37
N VAL A 339 -2.40 -3.10 6.29
CA VAL A 339 -1.29 -3.52 7.13
C VAL A 339 -0.48 -4.60 6.42
N SER A 340 0.68 -4.21 5.87
CA SER A 340 1.64 -5.13 5.26
C SER A 340 2.21 -6.08 6.32
N GLY A 341 2.14 -7.36 6.07
CA GLY A 341 2.49 -8.42 7.04
C GLY A 341 1.36 -8.76 8.03
N GLY A 342 0.28 -7.99 8.11
CA GLY A 342 -0.83 -8.22 9.03
C GLY A 342 -1.64 -9.46 8.67
N TYR A 343 -2.06 -10.23 9.69
CA TYR A 343 -2.96 -11.37 9.50
C TYR A 343 -4.41 -10.87 9.52
N ALA A 344 -5.17 -11.15 8.47
CA ALA A 344 -6.48 -10.55 8.27
C ALA A 344 -7.50 -11.51 7.66
N LYS A 345 -8.77 -11.21 7.94
CA LYS A 345 -9.93 -11.79 7.28
C LYS A 345 -10.52 -10.75 6.33
N VAL A 346 -10.56 -11.07 5.06
CA VAL A 346 -11.22 -10.29 4.02
C VAL A 346 -12.61 -10.85 3.80
N ALA A 347 -13.63 -10.03 3.98
CA ALA A 347 -15.03 -10.40 3.76
C ALA A 347 -15.62 -9.53 2.65
N VAL A 348 -16.25 -10.17 1.68
CA VAL A 348 -16.96 -9.53 0.57
C VAL A 348 -18.44 -9.84 0.68
N THR A 349 -19.29 -8.84 0.50
CA THR A 349 -20.74 -8.99 0.44
C THR A 349 -21.29 -8.09 -0.67
N GLY A 350 -21.67 -8.69 -1.79
CA GLY A 350 -22.07 -7.93 -2.98
C GLY A 350 -20.91 -7.08 -3.51
N ASN A 351 -21.09 -5.76 -3.50
CA ASN A 351 -20.06 -4.78 -3.92
C ASN A 351 -19.28 -4.19 -2.74
N ASP A 352 -19.45 -4.74 -1.52
CA ASP A 352 -18.76 -4.27 -0.32
C ASP A 352 -17.63 -5.19 0.07
N ILE A 353 -16.51 -4.60 0.48
CA ILE A 353 -15.35 -5.30 1.02
C ILE A 353 -15.02 -4.77 2.41
N ARG A 354 -14.68 -5.67 3.32
CA ARG A 354 -14.17 -5.37 4.65
C ARG A 354 -12.95 -6.24 4.95
N ILE A 355 -11.91 -5.62 5.47
CA ILE A 355 -10.68 -6.29 5.91
C ILE A 355 -10.61 -6.12 7.43
N ASN A 356 -10.71 -7.22 8.17
CA ASN A 356 -10.58 -7.24 9.63
C ASN A 356 -9.21 -7.82 9.98
N TYR A 357 -8.41 -7.06 10.70
CA TYR A 357 -7.13 -7.52 11.21
C TYR A 357 -7.36 -8.37 12.46
N LEU A 358 -6.82 -9.57 12.49
CA LEU A 358 -7.01 -10.53 13.57
C LEU A 358 -5.87 -10.50 14.60
N GLU A 359 -4.74 -9.91 14.19
CA GLU A 359 -3.55 -9.71 15.02
C GLU A 359 -3.00 -8.31 14.72
N LEU A 360 -3.08 -7.36 15.66
CA LEU A 360 -2.45 -6.04 15.61
C LEU A 360 -1.94 -5.65 17.00
#